data_72a1190dfc02e3218bc6b33d7bb87a58
#
_entry.id   72a1190dfc02e3218bc6b33d7bb87a58
#
_cell.length_a   1.000
_cell.length_b   1.000
_cell.length_c   1.000
_cell.angle_alpha   90.00
_cell.angle_beta   90.00
_cell.angle_gamma   90.00
#
_symmetry.space_group_name_H-M   'P 1'
#
loop_
_entity.id
_entity.type
_entity.pdbx_description
1 polymer ?
#
loop_
_entity_poly.entity_id
_entity_poly.type
_entity_poly.pdbx_seq_one_letter_code
_entity_poly.pdbx_strand_id
1 'polypeptide(L)'
;MMNRTKTKFFSFAMVFLALASCSKDNNINDTDPTPVDPENPEVVVKDKYFFAGVNNGFTYVMALDDLAKDTVITTKYPGTIEYNGSFTQWGYNGTSALFAIEYRQGNPAPGSVFQLSASGALKKIDDFTLDKGFNSIGSFSHYLVAIANGETLTAPNDGKKGSVFYSVNISNQNQITPYPVLGENYVNDFTASFVGLADAGNETFLSGVNLAAGPSAVAPPTDKIYVAKFDASMKILTKYEDSRLSPTGGQFRSARYGQLANDQEGNTYVFSSGYQGVKPSGALLIKKGAAAFDASYFFDISAASGGYALRKVWNIKDDYFLLEMYNTAGTASSGGTATQYGVVKMSDKSFKMITDGFPAIDKISSVGWPFTADGKAYIPVVTTDAYPTVYVVDPATAKATKGVSISDATSIPGLGKLTPQADIN
;
A
#
# COMPACT_ATOMS: atom_id res chain seq x y z
N MET A 1 -7.32 30.44 62.40
CA MET A 1 -6.33 29.61 63.13
C MET A 1 -5.36 29.03 62.11
N MET A 2 -4.15 29.42 62.26
CA MET A 2 -2.96 29.11 61.51
C MET A 2 -2.52 27.66 61.72
N ASN A 3 -2.09 26.94 60.69
CA ASN A 3 -0.88 26.13 60.84
C ASN A 3 -0.18 25.91 59.50
N ARG A 4 1.03 26.40 59.43
CA ARG A 4 2.03 26.19 58.36
C ARG A 4 2.79 24.90 58.67
N THR A 5 3.02 24.07 57.67
CA THR A 5 4.05 23.04 57.79
C THR A 5 5.02 23.16 56.63
N LYS A 6 6.30 23.22 56.98
CA LYS A 6 7.47 23.53 56.16
C LYS A 6 7.95 22.30 55.37
N THR A 7 8.24 22.49 54.12
CA THR A 7 8.93 21.53 53.27
C THR A 7 10.44 21.67 53.45
N LYS A 8 11.14 20.56 53.72
CA LYS A 8 12.61 20.51 53.80
C LYS A 8 13.18 20.05 52.47
N PHE A 9 14.03 20.87 51.87
CA PHE A 9 14.94 20.51 50.79
C PHE A 9 16.09 19.63 51.33
N PHE A 10 16.37 18.52 50.67
CA PHE A 10 17.62 17.75 50.86
C PHE A 10 18.47 17.92 49.60
N SER A 11 19.57 18.67 49.76
CA SER A 11 20.65 18.72 48.77
C SER A 11 21.59 17.54 49.00
N PHE A 12 21.86 16.76 47.96
CA PHE A 12 22.91 15.73 47.97
C PHE A 12 24.12 16.32 47.23
N ALA A 13 25.20 16.53 47.93
CA ALA A 13 26.51 16.93 47.38
C ALA A 13 27.25 15.68 46.94
N MET A 14 27.69 15.65 45.67
CA MET A 14 28.56 14.61 45.13
C MET A 14 30.01 15.05 45.29
N VAL A 15 30.77 14.31 46.08
CA VAL A 15 32.22 14.48 46.30
C VAL A 15 32.98 13.77 45.21
N PHE A 16 33.77 14.48 44.41
CA PHE A 16 34.77 13.94 43.51
C PHE A 16 36.06 13.66 44.30
N LEU A 17 36.49 12.42 44.29
CA LEU A 17 37.87 12.07 44.67
C LEU A 17 38.69 11.82 43.40
N ALA A 18 39.60 12.71 43.13
CA ALA A 18 40.67 12.50 42.17
C ALA A 18 41.85 11.82 42.88
N LEU A 19 42.26 10.67 42.39
CA LEU A 19 43.55 10.06 42.71
C LEU A 19 44.46 10.14 41.48
N ALA A 20 45.40 11.05 41.54
CA ALA A 20 46.54 11.09 40.64
C ALA A 20 47.60 10.14 41.15
N SER A 21 48.05 9.23 40.30
CA SER A 21 49.31 8.51 40.51
C SER A 21 50.11 8.57 39.20
N CYS A 22 51.21 9.34 39.26
CA CYS A 22 52.27 9.29 38.28
C CYS A 22 53.23 8.16 38.63
N SER A 23 53.62 7.33 37.66
CA SER A 23 54.98 6.79 37.65
C SER A 23 55.41 6.41 36.23
N LYS A 24 56.67 6.68 36.00
CA LYS A 24 57.52 6.78 34.82
C LYS A 24 57.65 5.53 33.96
N ASP A 25 57.80 5.84 32.66
CA ASP A 25 58.66 5.26 31.63
C ASP A 25 59.19 3.82 31.80
N ASN A 26 58.82 2.99 30.82
CA ASN A 26 59.84 2.23 30.08
C ASN A 26 59.28 1.82 28.71
N ASN A 27 59.99 2.25 27.66
CA ASN A 27 59.87 1.77 26.29
C ASN A 27 60.13 0.26 26.25
N ILE A 28 59.14 -0.50 25.78
CA ILE A 28 59.38 -1.75 25.07
C ILE A 28 58.37 -1.81 23.94
N ASN A 29 58.86 -1.69 22.70
CA ASN A 29 58.13 -2.10 21.50
C ASN A 29 57.89 -3.61 21.61
N ASP A 30 56.66 -3.99 21.89
CA ASP A 30 56.20 -5.35 21.65
C ASP A 30 54.85 -5.22 20.95
N THR A 31 54.90 -5.28 19.62
CA THR A 31 53.74 -5.46 18.78
C THR A 31 53.36 -6.92 18.78
N ASP A 32 52.75 -7.36 19.87
CA ASP A 32 52.03 -8.61 19.88
C ASP A 32 50.60 -8.31 19.41
N PRO A 33 50.21 -8.81 18.23
CA PRO A 33 48.82 -8.63 17.79
C PRO A 33 47.96 -9.43 18.76
N THR A 34 47.14 -8.71 19.56
CA THR A 34 46.03 -9.33 20.29
C THR A 34 45.33 -10.28 19.33
N PRO A 35 45.10 -11.55 19.70
CA PRO A 35 44.34 -12.46 18.86
C PRO A 35 42.97 -11.81 18.66
N VAL A 36 42.71 -11.37 17.46
CA VAL A 36 41.33 -11.03 17.02
C VAL A 36 40.61 -12.36 17.11
N ASP A 37 39.75 -12.49 18.12
CA ASP A 37 38.76 -13.56 18.17
C ASP A 37 38.08 -13.55 16.78
N PRO A 38 38.08 -14.66 16.03
CA PRO A 38 37.40 -14.68 14.76
C PRO A 38 35.93 -14.41 15.06
N GLU A 39 35.52 -13.15 14.95
CA GLU A 39 34.11 -12.76 15.01
C GLU A 39 33.38 -13.74 14.10
N ASN A 40 32.55 -14.57 14.73
CA ASN A 40 31.61 -15.38 14.03
C ASN A 40 30.82 -14.38 13.15
N PRO A 41 30.98 -14.40 11.82
CA PRO A 41 30.39 -13.36 10.99
C PRO A 41 28.90 -13.37 11.28
N GLU A 42 28.41 -12.29 11.84
CA GLU A 42 26.99 -12.11 12.09
C GLU A 42 26.31 -12.38 10.75
N VAL A 43 25.57 -13.47 10.65
CA VAL A 43 24.88 -13.83 9.42
C VAL A 43 23.78 -12.81 9.23
N VAL A 44 24.09 -11.74 8.50
CA VAL A 44 23.10 -10.71 8.16
C VAL A 44 22.06 -11.37 7.27
N VAL A 45 20.93 -11.71 7.86
CA VAL A 45 19.79 -12.25 7.12
C VAL A 45 19.20 -11.13 6.28
N LYS A 46 19.14 -11.37 4.97
CA LYS A 46 18.66 -10.37 3.99
C LYS A 46 17.14 -10.36 3.91
N ASP A 47 16.61 -9.23 3.46
CA ASP A 47 15.22 -9.13 3.01
C ASP A 47 14.92 -10.19 1.96
N LYS A 48 13.67 -10.64 1.94
CA LYS A 48 13.17 -11.56 0.90
C LYS A 48 11.91 -11.02 0.26
N TYR A 49 11.70 -11.43 -0.97
CA TYR A 49 10.47 -11.14 -1.67
C TYR A 49 9.42 -12.20 -1.35
N PHE A 50 8.24 -11.76 -0.94
CA PHE A 50 7.05 -12.59 -0.85
C PHE A 50 6.50 -12.82 -2.25
N PHE A 51 6.18 -14.07 -2.55
CA PHE A 51 5.62 -14.51 -3.82
C PHE A 51 4.45 -15.45 -3.57
N ALA A 52 3.30 -15.17 -4.17
CA ALA A 52 2.13 -16.04 -4.10
C ALA A 52 1.83 -16.63 -5.47
N GLY A 53 1.71 -17.97 -5.56
CA GLY A 53 1.24 -18.70 -6.73
C GLY A 53 -0.08 -19.39 -6.42
N VAL A 54 -0.99 -19.49 -7.40
CA VAL A 54 -2.27 -20.22 -7.25
C VAL A 54 -2.28 -21.45 -8.14
N ASN A 55 -2.62 -22.59 -7.55
CA ASN A 55 -2.86 -23.84 -8.27
C ASN A 55 -4.04 -24.60 -7.67
N ASN A 56 -4.98 -25.06 -8.49
CA ASN A 56 -6.14 -25.87 -8.08
C ASN A 56 -6.93 -25.33 -6.87
N GLY A 57 -7.07 -24.00 -6.76
CA GLY A 57 -7.80 -23.35 -5.68
C GLY A 57 -7.00 -23.13 -4.38
N PHE A 58 -5.74 -23.55 -4.36
CA PHE A 58 -4.82 -23.30 -3.25
C PHE A 58 -3.88 -22.14 -3.58
N THR A 59 -3.54 -21.36 -2.56
CA THR A 59 -2.47 -20.36 -2.65
C THR A 59 -1.21 -20.90 -1.97
N TYR A 60 -0.12 -20.86 -2.72
CA TYR A 60 1.22 -21.24 -2.26
C TYR A 60 2.05 -19.97 -2.07
N VAL A 61 2.46 -19.70 -0.83
CA VAL A 61 3.26 -18.52 -0.51
C VAL A 61 4.70 -18.91 -0.23
N MET A 62 5.63 -18.15 -0.80
CA MET A 62 7.05 -18.42 -0.80
C MET A 62 7.86 -17.16 -0.49
N ALA A 63 9.05 -17.31 0.06
CA ALA A 63 10.01 -16.22 0.22
C ALA A 63 11.20 -16.45 -0.71
N LEU A 64 11.40 -15.56 -1.66
CA LEU A 64 12.45 -15.62 -2.69
C LEU A 64 13.52 -14.56 -2.42
N ASP A 65 14.75 -14.85 -2.80
CA ASP A 65 15.86 -13.88 -2.64
C ASP A 65 15.80 -12.77 -3.71
N ASP A 66 15.25 -13.05 -4.89
CA ASP A 66 15.21 -12.12 -6.01
C ASP A 66 14.02 -12.43 -6.93
N LEU A 67 13.22 -11.43 -7.27
CA LEU A 67 12.15 -11.54 -8.27
C LEU A 67 12.61 -11.16 -9.68
N ALA A 68 13.75 -10.49 -9.81
CA ALA A 68 14.25 -10.02 -11.10
C ALA A 68 15.05 -11.07 -11.88
N LYS A 69 15.43 -12.16 -11.21
CA LYS A 69 16.19 -13.24 -11.84
C LYS A 69 15.28 -14.08 -12.74
N ASP A 70 15.59 -14.17 -14.04
CA ASP A 70 14.88 -15.03 -14.99
C ASP A 70 15.11 -16.51 -14.64
N THR A 71 14.24 -17.03 -13.78
CA THR A 71 14.27 -18.43 -13.31
C THR A 71 12.86 -19.00 -13.24
N VAL A 72 12.75 -20.31 -13.38
CA VAL A 72 11.47 -21.03 -13.24
C VAL A 72 11.46 -21.76 -11.90
N ILE A 73 10.43 -21.50 -11.10
CA ILE A 73 10.17 -22.17 -9.82
C ILE A 73 8.89 -23.01 -9.90
N THR A 74 8.60 -23.74 -8.84
CA THR A 74 7.35 -24.49 -8.65
C THR A 74 6.75 -24.19 -7.29
N THR A 75 5.51 -24.59 -7.06
CA THR A 75 4.83 -24.51 -5.76
C THR A 75 5.54 -25.33 -4.66
N LYS A 76 6.49 -26.19 -5.02
CA LYS A 76 7.34 -26.97 -4.10
C LYS A 76 8.65 -26.25 -3.72
N TYR A 77 8.71 -24.95 -3.90
CA TYR A 77 9.86 -24.16 -3.49
C TYR A 77 10.14 -24.32 -1.98
N PRO A 78 11.41 -24.40 -1.54
CA PRO A 78 11.74 -24.62 -0.13
C PRO A 78 11.09 -23.58 0.79
N GLY A 79 10.45 -24.02 1.88
CA GLY A 79 9.77 -23.15 2.84
C GLY A 79 8.41 -22.65 2.37
N THR A 80 7.84 -23.19 1.31
CA THR A 80 6.47 -22.86 0.85
C THR A 80 5.44 -23.17 1.94
N ILE A 81 4.51 -22.24 2.12
CA ILE A 81 3.32 -22.41 2.96
C ILE A 81 2.11 -22.53 2.04
N GLU A 82 1.33 -23.61 2.20
CA GLU A 82 0.10 -23.83 1.46
C GLU A 82 -1.11 -23.28 2.24
N TYR A 83 -2.00 -22.61 1.55
CA TYR A 83 -3.28 -22.12 2.06
C TYR A 83 -4.42 -22.65 1.20
N ASN A 84 -5.42 -23.28 1.85
CA ASN A 84 -6.62 -23.75 1.18
C ASN A 84 -7.58 -22.58 0.94
N GLY A 85 -7.50 -21.97 -0.22
CA GLY A 85 -8.27 -20.80 -0.64
C GLY A 85 -7.43 -19.90 -1.55
N SER A 86 -8.05 -18.81 -2.01
CA SER A 86 -7.42 -17.87 -2.91
C SER A 86 -7.34 -16.49 -2.30
N PHE A 87 -6.17 -16.08 -1.88
CA PHE A 87 -5.92 -14.69 -1.51
C PHE A 87 -5.99 -13.81 -2.75
N THR A 88 -6.76 -12.74 -2.65
CA THR A 88 -7.03 -11.82 -3.77
C THR A 88 -6.74 -10.36 -3.43
N GLN A 89 -6.51 -10.05 -2.16
CA GLN A 89 -6.22 -8.71 -1.65
C GLN A 89 -4.97 -8.74 -0.79
N TRP A 90 -4.18 -7.70 -0.90
CA TRP A 90 -2.87 -7.61 -0.26
C TRP A 90 -2.75 -6.28 0.46
N GLY A 91 -2.33 -6.33 1.70
CA GLY A 91 -2.00 -5.17 2.53
C GLY A 91 -0.56 -5.29 3.03
N TYR A 92 0.07 -4.16 3.29
CA TYR A 92 1.49 -4.13 3.68
C TYR A 92 1.67 -3.20 4.87
N ASN A 93 2.47 -3.62 5.83
CA ASN A 93 3.02 -2.72 6.85
C ASN A 93 4.51 -2.52 6.56
N GLY A 94 4.80 -1.59 5.64
CA GLY A 94 6.14 -1.46 5.10
C GLY A 94 6.66 -2.81 4.62
N THR A 95 7.82 -3.24 5.14
CA THR A 95 8.41 -4.57 4.92
C THR A 95 8.32 -5.49 6.14
N SER A 96 7.69 -5.06 7.23
CA SER A 96 7.62 -5.83 8.47
C SER A 96 6.57 -6.94 8.45
N ALA A 97 5.44 -6.71 7.78
CA ALA A 97 4.37 -7.70 7.67
C ALA A 97 3.57 -7.53 6.37
N LEU A 98 3.07 -8.66 5.87
CA LEU A 98 2.18 -8.72 4.72
C LEU A 98 0.86 -9.38 5.14
N PHE A 99 -0.24 -8.75 4.74
CA PHE A 99 -1.60 -9.22 4.97
C PHE A 99 -2.17 -9.75 3.66
N ALA A 100 -2.52 -11.02 3.64
CA ALA A 100 -3.18 -11.68 2.52
C ALA A 100 -4.64 -11.94 2.88
N ILE A 101 -5.58 -11.46 2.06
CA ILE A 101 -7.01 -11.51 2.39
C ILE A 101 -7.78 -12.15 1.26
N GLU A 102 -8.68 -13.06 1.61
CA GLU A 102 -9.64 -13.64 0.69
C GLU A 102 -10.87 -12.70 0.58
N TYR A 103 -11.03 -12.05 -0.57
CA TYR A 103 -12.20 -11.21 -0.78
C TYR A 103 -13.47 -12.02 -0.97
N ARG A 104 -14.49 -11.74 -0.16
CA ARG A 104 -15.82 -12.34 -0.24
C ARG A 104 -16.86 -11.24 -0.22
N GLN A 105 -17.51 -11.02 -1.36
CA GLN A 105 -18.51 -9.95 -1.49
C GLN A 105 -19.64 -10.12 -0.49
N GLY A 106 -19.81 -9.14 0.42
CA GLY A 106 -20.90 -9.11 1.41
C GLY A 106 -20.78 -10.14 2.56
N ASN A 107 -19.74 -11.01 2.54
CA ASN A 107 -19.50 -12.03 3.55
C ASN A 107 -18.21 -11.74 4.32
N PRO A 108 -18.00 -12.38 5.49
CA PRO A 108 -16.74 -12.29 6.21
C PRO A 108 -15.54 -12.64 5.33
N ALA A 109 -14.48 -11.85 5.43
CA ALA A 109 -13.27 -11.96 4.65
C ALA A 109 -12.12 -12.48 5.54
N PRO A 110 -11.76 -13.77 5.45
CA PRO A 110 -10.62 -14.31 6.19
C PRO A 110 -9.31 -13.82 5.60
N GLY A 111 -8.31 -13.66 6.47
CA GLY A 111 -6.98 -13.25 6.09
C GLY A 111 -5.91 -13.90 6.96
N SER A 112 -4.68 -13.87 6.47
CA SER A 112 -3.50 -14.34 7.17
C SER A 112 -2.41 -13.28 7.15
N VAL A 113 -1.59 -13.25 8.19
CA VAL A 113 -0.45 -12.34 8.32
C VAL A 113 0.84 -13.13 8.16
N PHE A 114 1.74 -12.62 7.31
CA PHE A 114 3.04 -13.23 7.03
C PHE A 114 4.18 -12.30 7.41
N GLN A 115 5.24 -12.88 7.97
CA GLN A 115 6.50 -12.20 8.29
C GLN A 115 7.70 -13.11 7.94
N LEU A 116 8.90 -12.52 7.86
CA LEU A 116 10.14 -13.30 7.95
C LEU A 116 10.58 -13.38 9.41
N SER A 117 10.96 -14.58 9.87
CA SER A 117 11.63 -14.76 11.15
C SER A 117 13.04 -14.14 11.12
N ALA A 118 13.67 -14.01 12.28
CA ALA A 118 15.06 -13.57 12.38
C ALA A 118 16.04 -14.43 11.55
N SER A 119 15.71 -15.71 11.33
CA SER A 119 16.48 -16.61 10.46
C SER A 119 16.15 -16.50 8.96
N GLY A 120 15.23 -15.62 8.56
CA GLY A 120 14.80 -15.43 7.16
C GLY A 120 13.84 -16.51 6.65
N ALA A 121 13.22 -17.29 7.52
CA ALA A 121 12.16 -18.22 7.15
C ALA A 121 10.81 -17.49 7.09
N LEU A 122 10.03 -17.75 6.02
CA LEU A 122 8.67 -17.26 5.94
C LEU A 122 7.80 -17.92 7.02
N LYS A 123 7.03 -17.12 7.74
CA LYS A 123 6.11 -17.58 8.78
C LYS A 123 4.73 -16.97 8.55
N LYS A 124 3.70 -17.80 8.72
CA LYS A 124 2.36 -17.31 9.00
C LYS A 124 2.27 -17.09 10.50
N ILE A 125 2.05 -15.84 10.91
CA ILE A 125 2.09 -15.47 12.33
C ILE A 125 0.72 -15.31 12.94
N ASP A 126 -0.32 -15.08 12.09
CA ASP A 126 -1.67 -14.85 12.57
C ASP A 126 -2.69 -15.16 11.48
N ASP A 127 -3.93 -15.42 11.89
CA ASP A 127 -5.13 -15.46 11.06
C ASP A 127 -6.17 -14.51 11.65
N PHE A 128 -6.88 -13.80 10.79
CA PHE A 128 -7.92 -12.87 11.19
C PHE A 128 -9.14 -12.97 10.25
N THR A 129 -10.26 -12.39 10.67
CA THR A 129 -11.44 -12.31 9.81
C THR A 129 -12.05 -10.92 9.94
N LEU A 130 -12.23 -10.24 8.81
CA LEU A 130 -13.05 -9.03 8.74
C LEU A 130 -14.51 -9.47 8.66
N ASP A 131 -15.37 -8.88 9.47
CA ASP A 131 -16.79 -9.30 9.59
C ASP A 131 -17.56 -9.19 8.27
N LYS A 132 -17.11 -8.32 7.38
CA LYS A 132 -17.73 -8.08 6.07
C LYS A 132 -16.69 -7.93 4.97
N GLY A 133 -17.11 -8.21 3.74
CA GLY A 133 -16.37 -7.81 2.56
C GLY A 133 -16.21 -6.29 2.48
N PHE A 134 -15.09 -5.84 1.93
CA PHE A 134 -14.70 -4.44 1.87
C PHE A 134 -14.60 -3.94 0.42
N ASN A 135 -14.68 -2.62 0.25
CA ASN A 135 -14.57 -1.95 -1.05
C ASN A 135 -13.17 -1.39 -1.30
N SER A 136 -12.48 -1.00 -0.24
CA SER A 136 -11.15 -0.42 -0.28
C SER A 136 -10.28 -0.98 0.83
N ILE A 137 -8.98 -1.02 0.61
CA ILE A 137 -7.97 -1.43 1.59
C ILE A 137 -6.72 -0.60 1.40
N GLY A 138 -6.01 -0.32 2.47
CA GLY A 138 -4.73 0.37 2.47
C GLY A 138 -4.11 0.41 3.85
N SER A 139 -2.90 0.94 3.94
CA SER A 139 -2.17 1.04 5.21
C SER A 139 -1.71 2.46 5.46
N PHE A 140 -1.63 2.84 6.72
CA PHE A 140 -0.99 4.06 7.17
C PHE A 140 -0.40 3.83 8.56
N SER A 141 0.76 4.42 8.86
CA SER A 141 1.45 4.19 10.12
C SER A 141 1.54 2.67 10.42
N HIS A 142 0.99 2.22 11.52
CA HIS A 142 0.93 0.81 11.94
C HIS A 142 -0.48 0.20 11.83
N TYR A 143 -1.34 0.78 10.98
CA TYR A 143 -2.70 0.29 10.75
C TYR A 143 -2.87 -0.22 9.32
N LEU A 144 -3.53 -1.37 9.19
CA LEU A 144 -4.20 -1.78 7.95
C LEU A 144 -5.67 -1.40 8.08
N VAL A 145 -6.24 -0.74 7.08
CA VAL A 145 -7.65 -0.33 7.10
C VAL A 145 -8.38 -0.92 5.90
N ALA A 146 -9.47 -1.62 6.18
CA ALA A 146 -10.40 -2.09 5.17
C ALA A 146 -11.73 -1.33 5.31
N ILE A 147 -12.28 -0.82 4.21
CA ILE A 147 -13.46 0.06 4.20
C ILE A 147 -14.62 -0.67 3.54
N ALA A 148 -15.69 -0.92 4.29
CA ALA A 148 -16.97 -1.38 3.77
C ALA A 148 -17.92 -0.18 3.60
N ASN A 149 -18.29 0.14 2.35
CA ASN A 149 -19.16 1.27 2.00
C ASN A 149 -20.62 0.86 1.88
N GLY A 150 -21.51 1.85 2.00
CA GLY A 150 -22.96 1.67 1.80
C GLY A 150 -23.67 1.00 2.97
N GLU A 151 -23.04 0.96 4.13
CA GLU A 151 -23.55 0.32 5.32
C GLU A 151 -24.65 1.15 5.99
N THR A 152 -25.58 0.45 6.64
CA THR A 152 -26.47 1.08 7.63
C THR A 152 -25.76 1.02 8.97
N LEU A 153 -25.45 2.19 9.50
CA LEU A 153 -24.64 2.34 10.70
C LEU A 153 -25.41 1.99 11.97
N THR A 154 -24.68 1.60 13.00
CA THR A 154 -25.10 1.46 14.40
C THR A 154 -24.73 2.72 15.19
N ALA A 155 -24.93 2.70 16.51
CA ALA A 155 -24.57 3.81 17.38
C ALA A 155 -23.13 4.34 17.10
N PRO A 156 -22.92 5.66 17.12
CA PRO A 156 -23.85 6.73 17.49
C PRO A 156 -24.72 7.23 16.30
N ASN A 157 -24.65 6.62 15.13
CA ASN A 157 -25.30 7.03 13.89
C ASN A 157 -26.39 6.03 13.45
N ASP A 158 -27.16 5.49 14.40
CA ASP A 158 -28.15 4.44 14.16
C ASP A 158 -29.08 4.74 12.97
N GLY A 159 -29.17 3.78 12.06
CA GLY A 159 -30.03 3.81 10.88
C GLY A 159 -29.54 4.69 9.75
N LYS A 160 -28.49 5.49 9.92
CA LYS A 160 -27.92 6.35 8.87
C LYS A 160 -27.01 5.57 7.93
N LYS A 161 -26.84 6.10 6.72
CA LYS A 161 -25.91 5.52 5.72
C LYS A 161 -24.49 6.05 5.89
N GLY A 162 -23.53 5.13 5.72
CA GLY A 162 -22.12 5.46 5.82
C GLY A 162 -21.22 4.30 5.45
N SER A 163 -20.05 4.28 6.04
CA SER A 163 -19.03 3.24 5.86
C SER A 163 -18.58 2.69 7.21
N VAL A 164 -18.18 1.43 7.25
CA VAL A 164 -17.49 0.86 8.41
C VAL A 164 -16.02 0.68 8.04
N PHE A 165 -15.14 1.28 8.82
CA PHE A 165 -13.69 1.17 8.67
C PHE A 165 -13.20 0.14 9.68
N TYR A 166 -12.75 -1.02 9.19
CA TYR A 166 -12.10 -2.04 9.99
C TYR A 166 -10.62 -1.69 10.10
N SER A 167 -10.21 -1.16 11.24
CA SER A 167 -8.81 -0.85 11.54
C SER A 167 -8.15 -2.03 12.22
N VAL A 168 -7.14 -2.61 11.59
CA VAL A 168 -6.29 -3.67 12.15
C VAL A 168 -5.04 -3.00 12.71
N ASN A 169 -4.87 -3.01 14.02
CA ASN A 169 -3.69 -2.47 14.68
C ASN A 169 -2.58 -3.51 14.71
N ILE A 170 -1.58 -3.33 13.84
CA ILE A 170 -0.47 -4.27 13.65
C ILE A 170 0.45 -4.31 14.87
N SER A 171 0.62 -3.18 15.54
CA SER A 171 1.44 -3.07 16.76
C SER A 171 0.76 -3.66 18.01
N ASN A 172 -0.54 -3.99 17.92
CA ASN A 172 -1.30 -4.58 18.99
C ASN A 172 -1.95 -5.90 18.56
N GLN A 173 -1.13 -6.89 18.26
CA GLN A 173 -1.54 -8.26 17.93
C GLN A 173 -2.67 -8.34 16.88
N ASN A 174 -2.62 -7.47 15.87
CA ASN A 174 -3.63 -7.37 14.80
C ASN A 174 -5.07 -7.17 15.31
N GLN A 175 -5.23 -6.49 16.45
CA GLN A 175 -6.55 -6.18 16.98
C GLN A 175 -7.40 -5.42 15.96
N ILE A 176 -8.58 -5.93 15.66
CA ILE A 176 -9.54 -5.33 14.73
C ILE A 176 -10.52 -4.45 15.50
N THR A 177 -10.65 -3.20 15.09
CA THR A 177 -11.63 -2.26 15.63
C THR A 177 -12.50 -1.72 14.50
N PRO A 178 -13.81 -1.95 14.50
CA PRO A 178 -14.74 -1.35 13.55
C PRO A 178 -15.08 0.08 13.96
N TYR A 179 -14.96 1.03 13.02
CA TYR A 179 -15.35 2.42 13.20
C TYR A 179 -16.48 2.79 12.23
N PRO A 180 -17.68 3.12 12.73
CA PRO A 180 -18.76 3.62 11.90
C PRO A 180 -18.51 5.08 11.51
N VAL A 181 -18.38 5.33 10.21
CA VAL A 181 -18.11 6.65 9.63
C VAL A 181 -19.35 7.13 8.87
N LEU A 182 -19.93 8.25 9.31
CA LEU A 182 -21.12 8.81 8.69
C LEU A 182 -20.82 9.27 7.27
N GLY A 183 -21.60 8.78 6.30
CA GLY A 183 -21.52 9.18 4.91
C GLY A 183 -22.63 10.14 4.48
N GLU A 184 -23.81 10.08 5.13
CA GLU A 184 -24.93 10.95 4.80
C GLU A 184 -24.61 12.43 4.97
N ASN A 185 -25.14 13.25 4.05
CA ASN A 185 -24.96 14.71 4.07
C ASN A 185 -23.48 15.13 4.09
N TYR A 186 -22.61 14.34 3.41
CA TYR A 186 -21.18 14.67 3.32
C TYR A 186 -20.95 16.01 2.60
N VAL A 187 -21.61 16.20 1.46
CA VAL A 187 -21.74 17.47 0.73
C VAL A 187 -23.21 17.60 0.34
N ASN A 188 -23.90 18.57 0.86
CA ASN A 188 -25.36 18.73 0.70
C ASN A 188 -26.08 17.41 1.05
N ASP A 189 -27.01 16.93 0.21
CA ASP A 189 -27.77 15.69 0.41
C ASP A 189 -27.08 14.45 -0.16
N PHE A 190 -25.77 14.53 -0.50
CA PHE A 190 -25.05 13.41 -1.07
C PHE A 190 -24.36 12.58 0.01
N THR A 191 -24.43 11.27 -0.18
CA THR A 191 -23.78 10.28 0.70
C THR A 191 -22.39 9.92 0.16
N ALA A 192 -21.40 9.99 1.03
CA ALA A 192 -20.03 9.63 0.72
C ALA A 192 -19.78 8.11 0.82
N SER A 193 -19.02 7.61 -0.14
CA SER A 193 -18.29 6.34 -0.09
C SER A 193 -16.80 6.64 -0.20
N PHE A 194 -15.99 5.97 0.62
CA PHE A 194 -14.54 6.22 0.70
C PHE A 194 -13.78 5.18 -0.12
N VAL A 195 -12.80 5.63 -0.91
CA VAL A 195 -12.11 4.80 -1.90
C VAL A 195 -10.60 5.04 -1.86
N GLY A 196 -9.87 3.96 -1.63
CA GLY A 196 -8.42 4.02 -1.47
C GLY A 196 -7.97 4.68 -0.17
N LEU A 197 -6.68 4.58 0.07
CA LEU A 197 -6.03 5.12 1.25
C LEU A 197 -4.59 5.48 0.91
N ALA A 198 -4.14 6.67 1.32
CA ALA A 198 -2.76 7.11 1.25
C ALA A 198 -2.33 7.66 2.62
N ASP A 199 -1.21 7.19 3.14
CA ASP A 199 -0.64 7.67 4.40
C ASP A 199 -0.29 9.17 4.30
N ALA A 200 -0.81 10.00 5.18
CA ALA A 200 -0.54 11.44 5.23
C ALA A 200 0.42 11.84 6.35
N GLY A 201 1.04 10.85 7.00
CA GLY A 201 1.92 11.01 8.14
C GLY A 201 1.20 11.39 9.43
N ASN A 202 1.92 11.35 10.55
CA ASN A 202 1.40 11.73 11.87
C ASN A 202 0.09 10.98 12.23
N GLU A 203 0.05 9.68 11.98
CA GLU A 203 -1.13 8.84 12.20
C GLU A 203 -2.41 9.37 11.52
N THR A 204 -2.25 9.95 10.34
CA THR A 204 -3.35 10.40 9.50
C THR A 204 -3.28 9.81 8.11
N PHE A 205 -4.41 9.72 7.42
CA PHE A 205 -4.46 9.26 6.03
C PHE A 205 -5.46 10.07 5.19
N LEU A 206 -5.29 10.00 3.88
CA LEU A 206 -6.21 10.54 2.89
C LEU A 206 -7.00 9.39 2.26
N SER A 207 -8.29 9.61 2.00
CA SER A 207 -9.12 8.70 1.21
C SER A 207 -9.91 9.50 0.18
N GLY A 208 -10.00 8.99 -1.03
CA GLY A 208 -10.85 9.54 -2.06
C GLY A 208 -12.32 9.41 -1.70
N VAL A 209 -13.16 10.28 -2.22
CA VAL A 209 -14.60 10.27 -1.92
C VAL A 209 -15.41 10.22 -3.21
N ASN A 210 -16.27 9.20 -3.30
CA ASN A 210 -17.33 9.14 -4.31
C ASN A 210 -18.66 9.50 -3.66
N LEU A 211 -19.42 10.38 -4.32
CA LEU A 211 -20.71 10.82 -3.85
C LEU A 211 -21.83 10.09 -4.58
N ALA A 212 -22.81 9.60 -3.85
CA ALA A 212 -24.06 9.07 -4.38
C ALA A 212 -25.22 9.97 -3.97
N ALA A 213 -26.25 10.02 -4.81
CA ALA A 213 -27.47 10.75 -4.48
C ALA A 213 -28.08 10.20 -3.19
N GLY A 214 -28.39 11.09 -2.26
CA GLY A 214 -29.21 10.76 -1.09
C GLY A 214 -30.68 10.61 -1.48
N PRO A 215 -31.53 10.18 -0.53
CA PRO A 215 -32.97 9.97 -0.80
C PRO A 215 -33.68 11.20 -1.32
N SER A 216 -33.18 12.38 -1.00
CA SER A 216 -33.78 13.69 -1.39
C SER A 216 -33.02 14.37 -2.54
N ALA A 217 -31.92 13.80 -3.04
CA ALA A 217 -31.15 14.46 -4.08
C ALA A 217 -31.80 14.30 -5.46
N VAL A 218 -32.11 15.42 -6.07
CA VAL A 218 -32.80 15.49 -7.37
C VAL A 218 -31.81 15.50 -8.54
N ALA A 219 -30.56 15.85 -8.29
CA ALA A 219 -29.51 15.99 -9.30
C ALA A 219 -28.30 15.08 -8.99
N PRO A 220 -27.58 14.63 -10.01
CA PRO A 220 -26.32 13.93 -9.77
C PRO A 220 -25.32 14.84 -9.04
N PRO A 221 -24.35 14.25 -8.32
CA PRO A 221 -23.27 15.01 -7.69
C PRO A 221 -22.54 15.87 -8.72
N THR A 222 -22.00 16.98 -8.27
CA THR A 222 -21.15 17.82 -9.12
C THR A 222 -19.93 17.01 -9.58
N ASP A 223 -19.53 17.20 -10.84
CA ASP A 223 -18.31 16.56 -11.38
C ASP A 223 -17.06 17.23 -10.83
N LYS A 224 -16.74 16.90 -9.58
CA LYS A 224 -15.58 17.35 -8.82
C LYS A 224 -14.90 16.16 -8.15
N ILE A 225 -13.60 16.26 -7.96
CA ILE A 225 -12.84 15.34 -7.12
C ILE A 225 -12.92 15.76 -5.65
N TYR A 226 -13.15 14.80 -4.77
CA TYR A 226 -13.20 14.99 -3.33
C TYR A 226 -12.23 14.04 -2.64
N VAL A 227 -11.60 14.52 -1.57
CA VAL A 227 -10.73 13.73 -0.70
C VAL A 227 -11.03 14.09 0.75
N ALA A 228 -11.03 13.12 1.63
CA ALA A 228 -11.13 13.32 3.08
C ALA A 228 -9.83 12.94 3.76
N LYS A 229 -9.39 13.75 4.73
CA LYS A 229 -8.30 13.42 5.65
C LYS A 229 -8.87 12.91 6.95
N PHE A 230 -8.35 11.80 7.43
CA PHE A 230 -8.76 11.12 8.65
C PHE A 230 -7.61 11.04 9.66
N ASP A 231 -7.95 10.94 10.95
CA ASP A 231 -7.04 10.49 12.00
C ASP A 231 -7.18 8.98 12.26
N ALA A 232 -6.38 8.43 13.17
CA ALA A 232 -6.40 7.01 13.54
C ALA A 232 -7.70 6.55 14.21
N SER A 233 -8.55 7.48 14.69
CA SER A 233 -9.90 7.19 15.19
C SER A 233 -10.98 7.25 14.10
N MET A 234 -10.58 7.37 12.84
CA MET A 234 -11.44 7.49 11.65
C MET A 234 -12.33 8.74 11.66
N LYS A 235 -11.91 9.79 12.35
CA LYS A 235 -12.56 11.10 12.34
C LYS A 235 -12.06 11.91 11.15
N ILE A 236 -12.99 12.53 10.41
CA ILE A 236 -12.66 13.44 9.31
C ILE A 236 -12.09 14.75 9.90
N LEU A 237 -10.86 15.06 9.54
CA LEU A 237 -10.15 16.29 9.94
C LEU A 237 -10.29 17.40 8.89
N THR A 238 -10.23 17.04 7.59
CA THR A 238 -10.26 17.99 6.48
C THR A 238 -10.95 17.37 5.30
N LYS A 239 -11.73 18.18 4.56
CA LYS A 239 -12.33 17.83 3.28
C LYS A 239 -11.67 18.68 2.20
N TYR A 240 -11.22 18.03 1.13
CA TYR A 240 -10.61 18.66 -0.03
C TYR A 240 -11.56 18.53 -1.21
N GLU A 241 -11.65 19.56 -2.05
CA GLU A 241 -12.38 19.50 -3.31
C GLU A 241 -11.67 20.26 -4.43
N ASP A 242 -11.84 19.80 -5.66
CA ASP A 242 -11.33 20.48 -6.86
C ASP A 242 -12.22 20.17 -8.07
N SER A 243 -12.40 21.16 -8.95
CA SER A 243 -13.25 21.03 -10.12
C SER A 243 -12.50 20.64 -11.40
N ARG A 244 -11.17 20.47 -11.35
CA ARG A 244 -10.34 20.13 -12.52
C ARG A 244 -10.41 18.67 -12.92
N LEU A 245 -10.78 17.76 -11.98
CA LEU A 245 -10.97 16.33 -12.24
C LEU A 245 -12.33 15.84 -11.75
N SER A 246 -12.79 14.73 -12.34
CA SER A 246 -13.91 13.92 -11.87
C SER A 246 -13.54 13.15 -10.60
N PRO A 247 -14.51 12.54 -9.87
CA PRO A 247 -14.21 11.78 -8.65
C PRO A 247 -13.11 10.74 -8.82
N THR A 248 -12.32 10.55 -7.77
CA THR A 248 -11.29 9.51 -7.72
C THR A 248 -11.92 8.14 -7.50
N GLY A 249 -11.28 7.10 -8.02
CA GLY A 249 -11.82 5.76 -8.05
C GLY A 249 -12.76 5.54 -9.22
N GLY A 250 -12.89 4.32 -9.62
CA GLY A 250 -13.79 3.89 -10.67
C GLY A 250 -14.89 3.03 -10.11
N GLN A 251 -15.76 2.56 -10.98
CA GLN A 251 -16.77 1.61 -10.58
C GLN A 251 -16.13 0.25 -10.23
N PHE A 252 -16.67 -0.42 -9.21
CA PHE A 252 -16.29 -1.77 -8.76
C PHE A 252 -14.80 -1.94 -8.42
N ARG A 253 -14.05 -2.58 -9.31
CA ARG A 253 -12.69 -3.07 -9.01
C ARG A 253 -11.66 -1.95 -8.82
N SER A 254 -11.81 -0.83 -9.49
CA SER A 254 -10.89 0.30 -9.31
C SER A 254 -11.09 1.01 -7.98
N ALA A 255 -12.30 1.01 -7.44
CA ALA A 255 -12.60 1.58 -6.13
C ALA A 255 -11.90 0.87 -4.96
N ARG A 256 -11.57 -0.44 -5.10
CA ARG A 256 -10.91 -1.22 -4.04
C ARG A 256 -9.50 -0.74 -3.73
N TYR A 257 -8.80 -0.29 -4.74
CA TYR A 257 -7.37 -0.06 -4.64
C TYR A 257 -7.02 1.41 -4.51
N GLY A 258 -8.01 2.26 -4.74
CA GLY A 258 -7.82 3.68 -4.73
C GLY A 258 -7.02 4.20 -5.92
N GLN A 259 -7.07 5.50 -6.06
CA GLN A 259 -6.30 6.25 -7.04
C GLN A 259 -5.56 7.40 -6.34
N LEU A 260 -5.04 7.11 -5.14
CA LEU A 260 -4.18 8.00 -4.38
C LEU A 260 -2.86 7.30 -4.12
N ALA A 261 -1.76 8.01 -4.30
CA ALA A 261 -0.44 7.48 -3.94
C ALA A 261 0.50 8.63 -3.57
N ASN A 262 1.39 8.36 -2.62
CA ASN A 262 2.39 9.32 -2.19
C ASN A 262 3.67 9.17 -3.00
N ASP A 263 4.37 10.28 -3.22
CA ASP A 263 5.79 10.26 -3.55
C ASP A 263 6.64 10.04 -2.29
N GLN A 264 7.95 9.94 -2.47
CA GLN A 264 8.88 9.73 -1.35
C GLN A 264 9.08 10.98 -0.47
N GLU A 265 8.66 12.16 -0.92
CA GLU A 265 8.64 13.39 -0.12
C GLU A 265 7.41 13.46 0.80
N GLY A 266 6.43 12.59 0.57
CA GLY A 266 5.15 12.54 1.30
C GLY A 266 4.08 13.47 0.74
N ASN A 267 4.25 13.96 -0.49
CA ASN A 267 3.18 14.61 -1.23
C ASN A 267 2.22 13.53 -1.74
N THR A 268 0.91 13.80 -1.74
CA THR A 268 -0.10 12.89 -2.26
C THR A 268 -0.57 13.31 -3.62
N TYR A 269 -0.38 12.43 -4.61
CA TYR A 269 -1.01 12.58 -5.92
C TYR A 269 -2.37 11.89 -5.90
N VAL A 270 -3.40 12.65 -6.29
CA VAL A 270 -4.79 12.19 -6.34
C VAL A 270 -5.18 12.06 -7.80
N PHE A 271 -5.37 10.82 -8.23
CA PHE A 271 -5.67 10.48 -9.61
C PHE A 271 -7.16 10.31 -9.82
N SER A 272 -7.59 10.50 -11.05
CA SER A 272 -8.94 10.17 -11.51
C SER A 272 -8.86 9.46 -12.86
N SER A 273 -9.63 8.39 -13.00
CA SER A 273 -9.81 7.71 -14.29
C SER A 273 -10.70 8.50 -15.27
N GLY A 274 -11.38 9.54 -14.80
CA GLY A 274 -12.42 10.20 -15.56
C GLY A 274 -13.71 9.36 -15.73
N TYR A 275 -13.85 8.28 -14.93
CA TYR A 275 -14.99 7.37 -15.01
C TYR A 275 -16.32 8.09 -14.74
N GLN A 276 -17.27 7.93 -15.67
CA GLN A 276 -18.58 8.60 -15.63
C GLN A 276 -18.57 10.14 -15.58
N GLY A 277 -17.39 10.75 -15.73
CA GLY A 277 -17.22 12.19 -15.77
C GLY A 277 -16.98 12.71 -17.18
N VAL A 278 -16.94 14.03 -17.31
CA VAL A 278 -16.58 14.72 -18.55
C VAL A 278 -15.13 15.19 -18.53
N LYS A 279 -14.43 14.99 -17.42
CA LYS A 279 -13.03 15.40 -17.24
C LYS A 279 -12.09 14.31 -17.74
N PRO A 280 -10.86 14.67 -18.14
CA PRO A 280 -9.86 13.69 -18.57
C PRO A 280 -9.42 12.79 -17.40
N SER A 281 -8.82 11.65 -17.73
CA SER A 281 -8.01 10.90 -16.79
C SER A 281 -6.77 11.72 -16.45
N GLY A 282 -6.50 11.96 -15.16
CA GLY A 282 -5.45 12.87 -14.76
C GLY A 282 -5.09 12.80 -13.29
N ALA A 283 -4.21 13.70 -12.85
CA ALA A 283 -3.77 13.79 -11.47
C ALA A 283 -3.69 15.24 -10.97
N LEU A 284 -4.02 15.41 -9.69
CA LEU A 284 -3.83 16.62 -8.89
C LEU A 284 -2.87 16.33 -7.74
N LEU A 285 -2.38 17.37 -7.10
CA LEU A 285 -1.39 17.29 -6.02
C LEU A 285 -1.94 17.90 -4.73
N ILE A 286 -1.79 17.17 -3.62
CA ILE A 286 -1.86 17.69 -2.26
C ILE A 286 -0.45 17.64 -1.69
N LYS A 287 0.18 18.78 -1.50
CA LYS A 287 1.52 18.83 -0.88
C LYS A 287 1.44 18.36 0.56
N LYS A 288 2.51 17.75 1.05
CA LYS A 288 2.63 17.30 2.43
C LYS A 288 2.21 18.40 3.42
N GLY A 289 1.23 18.10 4.26
CA GLY A 289 0.71 19.05 5.25
C GLY A 289 -0.21 20.15 4.72
N ALA A 290 -0.46 20.22 3.40
CA ALA A 290 -1.36 21.22 2.85
C ALA A 290 -2.83 20.94 3.20
N ALA A 291 -3.63 22.00 3.30
CA ALA A 291 -5.07 21.93 3.56
C ALA A 291 -5.93 22.03 2.28
N ALA A 292 -5.30 22.10 1.10
CA ALA A 292 -5.98 22.23 -0.20
C ALA A 292 -5.11 21.56 -1.29
N PHE A 293 -5.75 21.31 -2.43
CA PHE A 293 -5.02 20.94 -3.64
C PHE A 293 -4.12 22.09 -4.12
N ASP A 294 -2.95 21.74 -4.67
CA ASP A 294 -2.08 22.71 -5.33
C ASP A 294 -2.75 23.24 -6.62
N ALA A 295 -3.11 24.52 -6.60
CA ALA A 295 -3.79 25.16 -7.71
C ALA A 295 -2.92 25.21 -9.00
N SER A 296 -1.59 25.16 -8.85
CA SER A 296 -0.65 25.21 -9.96
C SER A 296 -0.37 23.86 -10.62
N TYR A 297 -0.74 22.75 -9.95
CA TYR A 297 -0.47 21.41 -10.43
C TYR A 297 -1.71 20.75 -11.03
N PHE A 298 -1.59 20.37 -12.29
CA PHE A 298 -2.54 19.52 -13.00
C PHE A 298 -1.79 18.72 -14.05
N PHE A 299 -2.01 17.41 -14.12
CA PHE A 299 -1.46 16.54 -15.14
C PHE A 299 -2.58 15.83 -15.90
N ASP A 300 -2.76 16.15 -17.18
CA ASP A 300 -3.68 15.46 -18.10
C ASP A 300 -2.99 14.18 -18.61
N ILE A 301 -3.32 13.06 -17.96
CA ILE A 301 -2.78 11.75 -18.33
C ILE A 301 -3.37 11.25 -19.63
N SER A 302 -4.67 11.57 -19.90
CA SER A 302 -5.31 11.19 -21.16
C SER A 302 -4.59 11.81 -22.35
N ALA A 303 -4.27 13.11 -22.28
CA ALA A 303 -3.52 13.77 -23.36
C ALA A 303 -2.11 13.19 -23.51
N ALA A 304 -1.39 12.96 -22.40
CA ALA A 304 -0.04 12.45 -22.42
C ALA A 304 0.06 10.98 -22.89
N SER A 305 -0.98 10.17 -22.64
CA SER A 305 -1.03 8.75 -23.01
C SER A 305 -1.61 8.46 -24.39
N GLY A 306 -2.03 9.48 -25.17
CA GLY A 306 -2.70 9.28 -26.44
C GLY A 306 -4.18 8.85 -26.29
N GLY A 307 -4.85 9.31 -25.24
CA GLY A 307 -6.28 9.08 -24.99
C GLY A 307 -6.60 7.92 -24.06
N TYR A 308 -5.61 7.23 -23.52
CA TYR A 308 -5.89 6.15 -22.58
C TYR A 308 -6.19 6.66 -21.18
N ALA A 309 -7.13 6.00 -20.50
CA ALA A 309 -7.48 6.29 -19.11
C ALA A 309 -6.73 5.34 -18.16
N LEU A 310 -6.33 5.87 -17.00
CA LEU A 310 -5.75 5.05 -15.92
C LEU A 310 -6.84 4.29 -15.15
N ARG A 311 -6.45 3.22 -14.47
CA ARG A 311 -7.33 2.44 -13.59
C ARG A 311 -6.80 2.33 -12.18
N LYS A 312 -5.50 2.10 -11.98
CA LYS A 312 -4.84 1.99 -10.68
C LYS A 312 -3.46 2.63 -10.73
N VAL A 313 -2.91 2.92 -9.55
CA VAL A 313 -1.62 3.60 -9.41
C VAL A 313 -0.79 3.00 -8.27
N TRP A 314 0.53 2.97 -8.47
CA TRP A 314 1.53 2.59 -7.45
C TRP A 314 2.72 3.54 -7.56
N ASN A 315 3.22 4.07 -6.44
CA ASN A 315 4.52 4.76 -6.46
C ASN A 315 5.64 3.73 -6.64
N ILE A 316 6.60 4.01 -7.51
CA ILE A 316 7.77 3.15 -7.75
C ILE A 316 8.95 3.64 -6.93
N LYS A 317 9.31 4.90 -7.14
CA LYS A 317 10.36 5.64 -6.41
C LYS A 317 10.23 7.13 -6.72
N ASP A 318 10.74 7.98 -5.84
CA ASP A 318 10.68 9.43 -5.98
C ASP A 318 9.26 9.86 -6.41
N ASP A 319 9.13 10.53 -7.53
CA ASP A 319 7.86 10.92 -8.17
C ASP A 319 7.51 10.08 -9.42
N TYR A 320 8.10 8.89 -9.57
CA TYR A 320 7.72 7.92 -10.59
C TYR A 320 6.60 7.02 -10.11
N PHE A 321 5.57 6.86 -10.94
CA PHE A 321 4.44 5.98 -10.64
C PHE A 321 4.17 5.00 -11.78
N LEU A 322 3.78 3.78 -11.41
CA LEU A 322 3.19 2.80 -12.30
C LEU A 322 1.70 3.07 -12.41
N LEU A 323 1.19 3.12 -13.61
CA LEU A 323 -0.25 3.20 -13.90
C LEU A 323 -0.70 1.93 -14.62
N GLU A 324 -1.76 1.28 -14.11
CA GLU A 324 -2.52 0.30 -14.88
C GLU A 324 -3.50 1.07 -15.77
N MET A 325 -3.49 0.79 -17.06
CA MET A 325 -4.25 1.54 -18.06
C MET A 325 -5.32 0.66 -18.69
N TYR A 326 -6.48 1.24 -19.01
CA TYR A 326 -7.47 0.55 -19.84
C TYR A 326 -6.89 0.25 -21.22
N ASN A 327 -7.25 -0.93 -21.79
CA ASN A 327 -6.70 -1.38 -23.07
C ASN A 327 -7.21 -0.61 -24.29
N THR A 328 -8.33 0.10 -24.13
CA THR A 328 -8.93 0.90 -25.19
C THR A 328 -8.84 2.37 -24.85
N ALA A 329 -8.37 3.19 -25.79
CA ALA A 329 -8.38 4.64 -25.65
C ALA A 329 -9.82 5.16 -25.56
N GLY A 330 -10.00 6.27 -24.85
CA GLY A 330 -11.30 6.88 -24.60
C GLY A 330 -11.69 6.82 -23.13
N THR A 331 -12.97 6.63 -22.87
CA THR A 331 -13.52 6.71 -21.51
C THR A 331 -13.24 5.43 -20.72
N ALA A 332 -12.87 5.56 -19.45
CA ALA A 332 -12.82 4.46 -18.50
C ALA A 332 -14.21 3.81 -18.37
N SER A 333 -14.27 2.48 -18.44
CA SER A 333 -15.53 1.74 -18.34
C SER A 333 -15.47 0.62 -17.30
N SER A 334 -16.61 0.29 -16.70
CA SER A 334 -16.72 -0.77 -15.69
C SER A 334 -16.37 -2.17 -16.21
N GLY A 335 -16.66 -2.43 -17.50
CA GLY A 335 -16.34 -3.68 -18.19
C GLY A 335 -15.03 -3.65 -18.96
N GLY A 336 -14.32 -2.51 -18.94
CA GLY A 336 -13.08 -2.35 -19.69
C GLY A 336 -11.95 -3.23 -19.16
N THR A 337 -11.25 -3.90 -20.09
CA THR A 337 -10.03 -4.64 -19.77
C THR A 337 -8.90 -3.66 -19.51
N ALA A 338 -8.08 -3.93 -18.50
CA ALA A 338 -6.90 -3.14 -18.16
C ALA A 338 -5.75 -4.11 -17.83
N THR A 339 -4.90 -4.35 -18.82
CA THR A 339 -3.74 -5.25 -18.72
C THR A 339 -2.47 -4.61 -19.30
N GLN A 340 -2.54 -3.37 -19.74
CA GLN A 340 -1.38 -2.59 -20.14
C GLN A 340 -0.97 -1.61 -19.03
N TYR A 341 0.28 -1.21 -19.05
CA TYR A 341 0.86 -0.36 -18.03
C TYR A 341 1.65 0.78 -18.63
N GLY A 342 1.68 1.91 -17.92
CA GLY A 342 2.55 3.04 -18.22
C GLY A 342 3.31 3.50 -16.99
N VAL A 343 4.41 4.19 -17.23
CA VAL A 343 5.16 4.91 -16.20
C VAL A 343 4.96 6.40 -16.41
N VAL A 344 4.67 7.10 -15.31
CA VAL A 344 4.65 8.57 -15.28
C VAL A 344 5.72 9.09 -14.35
N LYS A 345 6.29 10.26 -14.71
CA LYS A 345 7.07 11.09 -13.81
C LYS A 345 6.29 12.37 -13.56
N MET A 346 5.91 12.60 -12.31
CA MET A 346 4.91 13.62 -11.98
C MET A 346 5.45 15.05 -12.09
N SER A 347 6.73 15.28 -11.75
CA SER A 347 7.36 16.61 -11.88
C SER A 347 7.42 17.09 -13.33
N ASP A 348 7.72 16.17 -14.26
CA ASP A 348 7.85 16.47 -15.69
C ASP A 348 6.51 16.36 -16.44
N LYS A 349 5.47 15.80 -15.79
CA LYS A 349 4.19 15.45 -16.40
C LYS A 349 4.38 14.58 -17.64
N SER A 350 5.32 13.64 -17.59
CA SER A 350 5.66 12.75 -18.70
C SER A 350 5.03 11.38 -18.51
N PHE A 351 4.68 10.74 -19.64
CA PHE A 351 4.09 9.39 -19.68
C PHE A 351 4.86 8.55 -20.70
N LYS A 352 5.13 7.28 -20.34
CA LYS A 352 5.68 6.28 -21.27
C LYS A 352 4.91 4.98 -21.11
N MET A 353 4.34 4.45 -22.21
CA MET A 353 3.75 3.11 -22.21
C MET A 353 4.86 2.05 -22.08
N ILE A 354 4.62 1.02 -21.29
CA ILE A 354 5.53 -0.12 -21.14
C ILE A 354 5.24 -1.11 -22.26
N THR A 355 6.12 -1.14 -23.26
CA THR A 355 6.01 -2.05 -24.41
C THR A 355 7.30 -2.83 -24.67
N ASP A 356 8.46 -2.23 -24.41
CA ASP A 356 9.76 -2.88 -24.60
C ASP A 356 10.00 -3.93 -23.50
N GLY A 357 10.15 -5.19 -23.89
CA GLY A 357 10.35 -6.33 -23.01
C GLY A 357 9.09 -6.80 -22.25
N PHE A 358 7.94 -6.18 -22.50
CA PHE A 358 6.64 -6.57 -21.90
C PHE A 358 5.82 -7.38 -22.92
N PRO A 359 4.98 -8.34 -22.48
CA PRO A 359 4.16 -9.12 -23.43
C PRO A 359 3.21 -8.23 -24.23
N ALA A 360 2.98 -8.61 -25.49
CA ALA A 360 1.98 -7.96 -26.32
C ALA A 360 0.58 -8.13 -25.69
N ILE A 361 -0.24 -7.08 -25.78
CA ILE A 361 -1.51 -6.97 -25.05
C ILE A 361 -2.48 -8.12 -25.42
N ASP A 362 -2.47 -8.59 -26.65
CA ASP A 362 -3.27 -9.72 -27.17
C ASP A 362 -2.81 -11.08 -26.61
N LYS A 363 -1.63 -11.16 -26.04
CA LYS A 363 -1.08 -12.35 -25.38
C LYS A 363 -1.40 -12.40 -23.89
N ILE A 364 -1.80 -11.28 -23.27
CA ILE A 364 -2.05 -11.22 -21.85
C ILE A 364 -3.47 -11.71 -21.53
N SER A 365 -3.58 -12.82 -20.82
CA SER A 365 -4.86 -13.33 -20.35
C SER A 365 -5.31 -12.75 -19.01
N SER A 366 -4.37 -12.46 -18.12
CA SER A 366 -4.64 -11.79 -16.85
C SER A 366 -3.37 -11.18 -16.25
N VAL A 367 -3.56 -10.30 -15.27
CA VAL A 367 -2.49 -9.71 -14.47
C VAL A 367 -2.79 -9.90 -12.99
N GLY A 368 -1.75 -10.15 -12.19
CA GLY A 368 -1.84 -10.16 -10.74
C GLY A 368 -1.73 -8.75 -10.15
N TRP A 369 -1.51 -8.68 -8.83
CA TRP A 369 -1.34 -7.41 -8.14
C TRP A 369 0.11 -6.93 -8.28
N PRO A 370 0.39 -5.81 -8.95
CA PRO A 370 1.73 -5.24 -9.01
C PRO A 370 2.27 -4.87 -7.62
N PHE A 371 3.57 -4.95 -7.49
CA PHE A 371 4.31 -4.56 -6.30
C PHE A 371 5.47 -3.65 -6.68
N THR A 372 5.87 -2.74 -5.79
CA THR A 372 6.98 -1.82 -6.03
C THR A 372 7.98 -1.90 -4.87
N ALA A 373 9.23 -2.10 -5.19
CA ALA A 373 10.34 -2.13 -4.24
C ALA A 373 11.67 -1.85 -4.97
N ASP A 374 12.67 -1.41 -4.22
CA ASP A 374 14.05 -1.22 -4.71
C ASP A 374 14.12 -0.36 -5.99
N GLY A 375 13.22 0.61 -6.11
CA GLY A 375 13.13 1.51 -7.26
C GLY A 375 12.63 0.86 -8.55
N LYS A 376 11.98 -0.30 -8.46
CA LYS A 376 11.41 -1.06 -9.58
C LYS A 376 9.93 -1.35 -9.35
N ALA A 377 9.21 -1.60 -10.45
CA ALA A 377 7.88 -2.18 -10.38
C ALA A 377 7.93 -3.65 -10.85
N TYR A 378 7.22 -4.51 -10.15
CA TYR A 378 7.10 -5.94 -10.41
C TYR A 378 5.66 -6.24 -10.81
N ILE A 379 5.44 -6.69 -12.03
CA ILE A 379 4.11 -6.91 -12.61
C ILE A 379 3.93 -8.41 -12.88
N PRO A 380 3.07 -9.12 -12.12
CA PRO A 380 2.73 -10.49 -12.43
C PRO A 380 1.83 -10.55 -13.67
N VAL A 381 2.21 -11.36 -14.66
CA VAL A 381 1.47 -11.49 -15.91
C VAL A 381 1.26 -12.96 -16.23
N VAL A 382 0.05 -13.30 -16.63
CA VAL A 382 -0.31 -14.59 -17.22
C VAL A 382 -0.52 -14.38 -18.70
N THR A 383 0.25 -15.11 -19.52
CA THR A 383 0.11 -15.10 -20.98
C THR A 383 -0.50 -16.41 -21.47
N THR A 384 -0.93 -16.43 -22.73
CA THR A 384 -1.53 -17.60 -23.37
C THR A 384 -0.51 -18.66 -23.79
N ASP A 385 0.76 -18.32 -23.81
CA ASP A 385 1.84 -19.11 -24.42
C ASP A 385 3.06 -19.34 -23.50
N ALA A 386 3.03 -18.85 -22.25
CA ALA A 386 4.10 -19.04 -21.28
C ALA A 386 3.57 -19.22 -19.86
N TYR A 387 4.45 -19.62 -18.94
CA TYR A 387 4.15 -19.70 -17.52
C TYR A 387 3.82 -18.31 -16.94
N PRO A 388 3.00 -18.23 -15.88
CA PRO A 388 2.85 -17.01 -15.11
C PRO A 388 4.22 -16.45 -14.70
N THR A 389 4.49 -15.19 -15.05
CA THR A 389 5.81 -14.58 -14.97
C THR A 389 5.73 -13.19 -14.34
N VAL A 390 6.69 -12.85 -13.50
CA VAL A 390 6.90 -11.49 -12.99
C VAL A 390 7.73 -10.71 -14.01
N TYR A 391 7.23 -9.56 -14.44
CA TYR A 391 7.99 -8.62 -15.27
C TYR A 391 8.47 -7.45 -14.41
N VAL A 392 9.76 -7.14 -14.53
CA VAL A 392 10.44 -6.10 -13.74
C VAL A 392 10.62 -4.86 -14.59
N VAL A 393 10.05 -3.74 -14.16
CA VAL A 393 10.05 -2.48 -14.91
C VAL A 393 11.01 -1.48 -14.31
N ASP A 394 11.88 -0.94 -15.15
CA ASP A 394 12.70 0.22 -14.83
C ASP A 394 11.92 1.52 -15.11
N PRO A 395 11.65 2.37 -14.10
CA PRO A 395 10.81 3.54 -14.29
C PRO A 395 11.44 4.63 -15.18
N ALA A 396 12.75 4.75 -15.22
CA ALA A 396 13.40 5.80 -16.02
C ALA A 396 13.29 5.53 -17.53
N THR A 397 13.32 4.26 -17.91
CA THR A 397 13.26 3.83 -19.31
C THR A 397 11.89 3.32 -19.75
N ALA A 398 11.03 2.91 -18.80
CA ALA A 398 9.79 2.17 -19.00
C ALA A 398 10.00 0.81 -19.72
N LYS A 399 11.21 0.22 -19.57
CA LYS A 399 11.53 -1.11 -20.10
C LYS A 399 11.23 -2.18 -19.07
N ALA A 400 10.73 -3.32 -19.54
CA ALA A 400 10.50 -4.50 -18.75
C ALA A 400 11.55 -5.58 -19.06
N THR A 401 11.87 -6.38 -18.05
CA THR A 401 12.67 -7.60 -18.20
C THR A 401 11.93 -8.76 -17.53
N LYS A 402 12.12 -9.98 -18.02
CA LYS A 402 11.58 -11.16 -17.36
C LYS A 402 12.30 -11.39 -16.03
N GLY A 403 11.52 -11.70 -15.02
CA GLY A 403 11.96 -12.20 -13.74
C GLY A 403 11.45 -13.64 -13.50
N VAL A 404 11.12 -13.95 -12.25
CA VAL A 404 10.69 -15.28 -11.83
C VAL A 404 9.40 -15.70 -12.54
N SER A 405 9.37 -16.95 -13.03
CA SER A 405 8.19 -17.64 -13.54
C SER A 405 7.84 -18.83 -12.65
N ILE A 406 6.58 -19.26 -12.63
CA ILE A 406 6.14 -20.45 -11.91
C ILE A 406 5.45 -21.43 -12.85
N SER A 407 5.96 -22.67 -12.95
CA SER A 407 5.55 -23.61 -14.01
C SER A 407 4.31 -24.43 -13.69
N ASP A 408 3.97 -24.59 -12.42
CA ASP A 408 2.85 -25.40 -11.94
C ASP A 408 1.74 -24.57 -11.25
N ALA A 409 1.70 -23.26 -11.50
CA ALA A 409 0.63 -22.38 -11.04
C ALA A 409 -0.14 -21.80 -12.24
N THR A 410 -1.36 -21.38 -11.98
CA THR A 410 -2.25 -20.72 -12.97
C THR A 410 -2.16 -19.21 -12.94
N SER A 411 -1.68 -18.64 -11.82
CA SER A 411 -1.52 -17.18 -11.66
C SER A 411 -0.56 -16.83 -10.51
N ILE A 412 -0.14 -15.59 -10.49
CA ILE A 412 0.64 -14.95 -9.39
C ILE A 412 -0.23 -13.79 -8.88
N PRO A 413 -1.09 -14.01 -7.88
CA PRO A 413 -2.04 -12.99 -7.43
C PRO A 413 -1.41 -11.88 -6.61
N GLY A 414 -0.24 -12.08 -5.99
CA GLY A 414 0.39 -11.09 -5.13
C GLY A 414 1.88 -11.29 -4.94
N LEU A 415 2.53 -10.15 -4.69
CA LEU A 415 3.97 -10.02 -4.40
C LEU A 415 4.14 -9.10 -3.19
N GLY A 416 5.31 -9.14 -2.57
CA GLY A 416 5.68 -8.25 -1.47
C GLY A 416 7.18 -8.32 -1.19
N LYS A 417 7.64 -7.55 -0.22
CA LYS A 417 9.00 -7.63 0.32
C LYS A 417 8.93 -7.67 1.83
N LEU A 418 9.67 -8.56 2.46
CA LEU A 418 9.70 -8.74 3.90
C LEU A 418 11.13 -8.64 4.41
N THR A 419 11.30 -7.86 5.46
CA THR A 419 12.53 -7.76 6.26
C THR A 419 12.44 -8.72 7.45
N PRO A 420 13.54 -9.40 7.83
CA PRO A 420 13.55 -10.25 9.01
C PRO A 420 13.10 -9.51 10.27
N GLN A 421 12.20 -10.12 11.03
CA GLN A 421 11.68 -9.62 12.29
C GLN A 421 12.24 -10.46 13.44
N ALA A 422 12.43 -9.86 14.61
CA ALA A 422 12.68 -10.63 15.83
C ALA A 422 11.52 -11.62 16.05
N ASP A 423 11.87 -12.85 16.42
CA ASP A 423 10.84 -13.85 16.69
C ASP A 423 9.98 -13.37 17.87
N ILE A 424 8.67 -13.29 17.65
CA ILE A 424 7.70 -13.01 18.72
C ILE A 424 7.57 -14.32 19.50
N ASN A 425 8.08 -14.33 20.74
CA ASN A 425 7.96 -15.44 21.68
C ASN A 425 6.51 -15.56 22.22
#